data_f2adf2f45f646c90a59cd7007c879f96
#
_entry.id   f2adf2f45f646c90a59cd7007c879f96
#
_cell.length_a   1.000
_cell.length_b   1.000
_cell.length_c   1.000
_cell.angle_alpha   90.00
_cell.angle_beta   90.00
_cell.angle_gamma   90.00
#
_symmetry.space_group_name_H-M   'P 1'
#
loop_
_entity.id
_entity.type
_entity.pdbx_description
1 polymer ?
#
loop_
_entity_poly.entity_id
_entity_poly.type
_entity_poly.pdbx_seq_one_letter_code
_entity_poly.pdbx_strand_id
1 'polypeptide(L)'
;DIKADVLVSLALIASVCIGEDFAAGEVAFIMQLGALLEDLTVAKARAGIEKLVHLTPQTARIVNDGQESTVPVERVRVGDVLRVLPGEAVPVDGVILSGQTSVNQAVMTGESLPVDKSAGDEVSSGTVNQFGAFEMRATKVGEDSSIQRMVRLVQSADAGKAKIVGLADRWATWIVVIALSSAALTWLISGQIIRAVTILVVFCPCALEAKQQSVEERMEEIRL
;
A
#
# COMPACT_ATOMS: atom_id res chain seq x y z
N ASP A 1 14.19 -7.20 -8.48
CA ASP A 1 15.50 -7.55 -7.87
C ASP A 1 16.41 -8.24 -8.87
N ILE A 2 17.26 -7.45 -9.51
CA ILE A 2 18.14 -7.89 -10.63
C ILE A 2 19.04 -9.09 -10.27
N LYS A 3 19.33 -9.30 -8.99
CA LYS A 3 20.30 -10.31 -8.55
C LYS A 3 19.69 -11.72 -8.40
N ALA A 4 18.47 -11.82 -7.89
CA ALA A 4 17.76 -13.09 -7.78
C ALA A 4 17.31 -13.57 -9.15
N ASP A 5 16.78 -12.67 -9.98
CA ASP A 5 16.34 -12.96 -11.35
C ASP A 5 17.49 -13.46 -12.25
N VAL A 6 18.68 -12.90 -12.07
CA VAL A 6 19.89 -13.35 -12.80
C VAL A 6 20.27 -14.78 -12.43
N LEU A 7 20.24 -15.13 -11.13
CA LEU A 7 20.55 -16.48 -10.67
C LEU A 7 19.56 -17.50 -11.23
N VAL A 8 18.28 -17.19 -11.18
CA VAL A 8 17.21 -18.06 -11.68
C VAL A 8 17.30 -18.21 -13.19
N SER A 9 17.52 -17.11 -13.92
CA SER A 9 17.73 -17.16 -15.38
C SER A 9 18.93 -18.03 -15.75
N LEU A 10 20.02 -17.93 -14.99
CA LEU A 10 21.23 -18.75 -15.20
C LEU A 10 20.95 -20.23 -14.91
N ALA A 11 20.22 -20.54 -13.84
CA ALA A 11 19.82 -21.91 -13.50
C ALA A 11 18.89 -22.52 -14.57
N LEU A 12 17.93 -21.75 -15.09
CA LEU A 12 17.04 -22.14 -16.19
C LEU A 12 17.83 -22.47 -17.46
N ILE A 13 18.72 -21.58 -17.89
CA ILE A 13 19.55 -21.78 -19.09
C ILE A 13 20.43 -23.02 -18.92
N ALA A 14 21.04 -23.17 -17.74
CA ALA A 14 21.90 -24.32 -17.45
C ALA A 14 21.11 -25.64 -17.46
N SER A 15 19.90 -25.68 -16.89
CA SER A 15 19.04 -26.86 -16.88
C SER A 15 18.64 -27.29 -18.30
N VAL A 16 18.26 -26.34 -19.15
CA VAL A 16 17.92 -26.60 -20.56
C VAL A 16 19.16 -27.11 -21.34
N CYS A 17 20.34 -26.52 -21.12
CA CYS A 17 21.56 -26.95 -21.81
C CYS A 17 22.00 -28.37 -21.46
N ILE A 18 21.64 -28.88 -20.27
CA ILE A 18 21.96 -30.23 -19.79
C ILE A 18 20.89 -31.25 -20.21
N GLY A 19 19.71 -30.76 -20.66
CA GLY A 19 18.58 -31.62 -21.03
C GLY A 19 17.66 -31.99 -19.85
N GLU A 20 17.79 -31.27 -18.72
CA GLU A 20 16.91 -31.41 -17.56
C GLU A 20 15.67 -30.50 -17.70
N ASP A 21 14.87 -30.77 -18.72
CA ASP A 21 13.70 -29.95 -19.10
C ASP A 21 12.63 -29.89 -17.99
N PHE A 22 12.50 -30.97 -17.21
CA PHE A 22 11.57 -31.03 -16.09
C PHE A 22 11.95 -30.07 -14.99
N ALA A 23 13.21 -30.01 -14.60
CA ALA A 23 13.72 -29.09 -13.57
C ALA A 23 13.59 -27.64 -14.04
N ALA A 24 13.87 -27.36 -15.31
CA ALA A 24 13.67 -26.03 -15.89
C ALA A 24 12.19 -25.61 -15.86
N GLY A 25 11.27 -26.52 -16.19
CA GLY A 25 9.82 -26.27 -16.15
C GLY A 25 9.29 -26.00 -14.74
N GLU A 26 9.78 -26.76 -13.75
CA GLU A 26 9.39 -26.58 -12.35
C GLU A 26 9.84 -25.22 -11.80
N VAL A 27 11.08 -24.82 -12.02
CA VAL A 27 11.61 -23.52 -11.61
C VAL A 27 10.84 -22.39 -12.27
N ALA A 28 10.60 -22.46 -13.58
CA ALA A 28 9.83 -21.45 -14.31
C ALA A 28 8.39 -21.34 -13.79
N PHE A 29 7.75 -22.46 -13.49
CA PHE A 29 6.38 -22.47 -12.96
C PHE A 29 6.30 -21.82 -11.57
N ILE A 30 7.21 -22.19 -10.65
CA ILE A 30 7.23 -21.60 -9.29
C ILE A 30 7.48 -20.10 -9.34
N MET A 31 8.41 -19.65 -10.19
CA MET A 31 8.69 -18.22 -10.37
C MET A 31 7.48 -17.46 -10.91
N GLN A 32 6.79 -17.99 -11.90
CA GLN A 32 5.61 -17.35 -12.47
C GLN A 32 4.47 -17.29 -11.46
N LEU A 33 4.32 -18.34 -10.64
CA LEU A 33 3.32 -18.37 -9.58
C LEU A 33 3.65 -17.33 -8.49
N GLY A 34 4.93 -17.21 -8.10
CA GLY A 34 5.39 -16.19 -7.14
C GLY A 34 5.11 -14.77 -7.63
N ALA A 35 5.50 -14.45 -8.87
CA ALA A 35 5.23 -13.15 -9.49
C ALA A 35 3.72 -12.82 -9.54
N LEU A 36 2.89 -13.80 -9.89
CA LEU A 36 1.43 -13.60 -9.93
C LEU A 36 0.86 -13.28 -8.53
N LEU A 37 1.31 -13.98 -7.50
CA LEU A 37 0.88 -13.75 -6.12
C LEU A 37 1.33 -12.37 -5.62
N GLU A 38 2.56 -11.96 -5.95
CA GLU A 38 3.08 -10.64 -5.63
C GLU A 38 2.24 -9.54 -6.29
N ASP A 39 1.97 -9.64 -7.59
CA ASP A 39 1.13 -8.68 -8.32
C ASP A 39 -0.28 -8.56 -7.72
N LEU A 40 -0.90 -9.69 -7.35
CA LEU A 40 -2.22 -9.69 -6.71
C LEU A 40 -2.19 -9.02 -5.33
N THR A 41 -1.16 -9.26 -4.53
CA THR A 41 -1.00 -8.69 -3.19
C THR A 41 -0.77 -7.18 -3.26
N VAL A 42 0.13 -6.74 -4.15
CA VAL A 42 0.41 -5.32 -4.38
C VAL A 42 -0.81 -4.59 -4.93
N ALA A 43 -1.55 -5.18 -5.87
CA ALA A 43 -2.77 -4.60 -6.41
C ALA A 43 -3.85 -4.42 -5.33
N LYS A 44 -3.99 -5.40 -4.43
CA LYS A 44 -4.95 -5.34 -3.31
C LYS A 44 -4.59 -4.25 -2.30
N ALA A 45 -3.31 -4.12 -1.96
CA ALA A 45 -2.81 -3.06 -1.08
C ALA A 45 -3.02 -1.66 -1.68
N ARG A 46 -2.72 -1.47 -2.98
CA ARG A 46 -2.92 -0.19 -3.68
C ARG A 46 -4.39 0.21 -3.78
N ALA A 47 -5.30 -0.73 -4.01
CA ALA A 47 -6.73 -0.46 -4.07
C ALA A 47 -7.29 0.11 -2.75
N GLY A 48 -6.72 -0.26 -1.59
CA GLY A 48 -7.06 0.31 -0.29
C GLY A 48 -6.68 1.79 -0.18
N ILE A 49 -5.48 2.15 -0.60
CA ILE A 49 -4.97 3.54 -0.57
C ILE A 49 -5.75 4.42 -1.56
N GLU A 50 -6.02 3.90 -2.76
CA GLU A 50 -6.74 4.63 -3.80
C GLU A 50 -8.17 5.01 -3.36
N LYS A 51 -8.85 4.12 -2.63
CA LYS A 51 -10.16 4.44 -2.03
C LYS A 51 -10.08 5.61 -1.05
N LEU A 52 -9.04 5.70 -0.22
CA LEU A 52 -8.85 6.81 0.71
C LEU A 52 -8.59 8.15 -0.02
N VAL A 53 -7.85 8.13 -1.10
CA VAL A 53 -7.58 9.34 -1.92
C VAL A 53 -8.87 9.83 -2.59
N HIS A 54 -9.73 8.94 -3.06
CA HIS A 54 -11.01 9.31 -3.67
C HIS A 54 -12.04 9.88 -2.69
N LEU A 55 -11.85 9.69 -1.37
CA LEU A 55 -12.71 10.28 -0.35
C LEU A 55 -12.40 11.76 -0.06
N THR A 56 -11.27 12.27 -0.55
CA THR A 56 -10.92 13.68 -0.43
C THR A 56 -11.60 14.46 -1.55
N PRO A 57 -12.56 15.38 -1.23
CA PRO A 57 -13.18 16.21 -2.25
C PRO A 57 -12.13 17.06 -2.97
N GLN A 58 -12.26 17.18 -4.28
CA GLN A 58 -11.40 18.04 -5.10
C GLN A 58 -11.81 19.52 -5.02
N THR A 59 -13.05 19.78 -4.63
CA THR A 59 -13.63 21.13 -4.57
C THR A 59 -14.33 21.35 -3.25
N ALA A 60 -14.39 22.63 -2.84
CA ALA A 60 -15.12 23.09 -1.67
C ALA A 60 -16.01 24.28 -2.05
N ARG A 61 -17.13 24.43 -1.36
CA ARG A 61 -18.07 25.52 -1.57
C ARG A 61 -17.87 26.56 -0.47
N ILE A 62 -17.27 27.70 -0.83
CA ILE A 62 -17.04 28.83 0.10
C ILE A 62 -18.25 29.75 0.06
N VAL A 63 -18.66 30.22 1.23
CA VAL A 63 -19.71 31.21 1.41
C VAL A 63 -19.08 32.52 1.85
N ASN A 64 -19.17 33.56 0.99
CA ASN A 64 -18.70 34.92 1.28
C ASN A 64 -19.87 35.88 1.08
N ASP A 65 -20.22 36.62 2.10
CA ASP A 65 -21.29 37.63 2.07
C ASP A 65 -22.63 37.11 1.48
N GLY A 66 -22.94 35.82 1.76
CA GLY A 66 -24.16 35.18 1.28
C GLY A 66 -24.09 34.64 -0.15
N GLN A 67 -22.96 34.83 -0.84
CA GLN A 67 -22.69 34.24 -2.17
C GLN A 67 -21.86 32.98 -2.04
N GLU A 68 -22.29 31.91 -2.75
CA GLU A 68 -21.59 30.67 -2.80
C GLU A 68 -20.65 30.63 -4.03
N SER A 69 -19.43 30.20 -3.81
CA SER A 69 -18.45 29.95 -4.89
C SER A 69 -17.76 28.60 -4.71
N THR A 70 -17.67 27.83 -5.79
CA THR A 70 -16.95 26.56 -5.79
C THR A 70 -15.50 26.80 -6.14
N VAL A 71 -14.60 26.38 -5.26
CA VAL A 71 -13.16 26.54 -5.43
C VAL A 71 -12.46 25.17 -5.26
N PRO A 72 -11.26 24.97 -5.83
CA PRO A 72 -10.41 23.84 -5.49
C PRO A 72 -10.12 23.81 -3.98
N VAL A 73 -10.14 22.63 -3.37
CA VAL A 73 -9.95 22.46 -1.91
C VAL A 73 -8.61 23.02 -1.42
N GLU A 74 -7.60 23.01 -2.29
CA GLU A 74 -6.26 23.55 -2.02
C GLU A 74 -6.26 25.09 -1.82
N ARG A 75 -7.31 25.79 -2.26
CA ARG A 75 -7.45 27.25 -2.08
C ARG A 75 -8.17 27.63 -0.79
N VAL A 76 -8.76 26.67 -0.10
CA VAL A 76 -9.44 26.91 1.18
C VAL A 76 -8.39 27.28 2.23
N ARG A 77 -8.71 28.31 3.02
CA ARG A 77 -7.86 28.81 4.11
C ARG A 77 -8.52 28.61 5.46
N VAL A 78 -7.72 28.56 6.50
CA VAL A 78 -8.22 28.54 7.87
C VAL A 78 -9.05 29.82 8.12
N GLY A 79 -10.27 29.64 8.64
CA GLY A 79 -11.21 30.71 8.88
C GLY A 79 -12.28 30.87 7.80
N ASP A 80 -12.10 30.29 6.60
CA ASP A 80 -13.12 30.33 5.55
C ASP A 80 -14.40 29.63 6.01
N VAL A 81 -15.54 30.17 5.59
CA VAL A 81 -16.85 29.55 5.83
C VAL A 81 -17.24 28.71 4.62
N LEU A 82 -17.50 27.44 4.88
CA LEU A 82 -17.83 26.45 3.86
C LEU A 82 -19.23 25.91 4.07
N ARG A 83 -19.96 25.64 2.98
CA ARG A 83 -21.24 24.96 2.99
C ARG A 83 -21.05 23.52 2.47
N VAL A 84 -21.61 22.57 3.23
CA VAL A 84 -21.60 21.15 2.89
C VAL A 84 -23.03 20.65 2.75
N LEU A 85 -23.34 20.10 1.57
CA LEU A 85 -24.68 19.59 1.26
C LEU A 85 -24.78 18.08 1.58
N PRO A 86 -26.02 17.55 1.71
CA PRO A 86 -26.21 16.09 1.85
C PRO A 86 -25.57 15.31 0.71
N GLY A 87 -24.89 14.23 1.05
CA GLY A 87 -24.14 13.39 0.10
C GLY A 87 -22.73 13.89 -0.22
N GLU A 88 -22.35 15.10 0.19
CA GLU A 88 -21.01 15.64 -0.02
C GLU A 88 -20.07 15.20 1.10
N ALA A 89 -18.79 14.96 0.74
CA ALA A 89 -17.74 14.76 1.73
C ALA A 89 -17.26 16.12 2.27
N VAL A 90 -16.95 16.15 3.57
CA VAL A 90 -16.39 17.32 4.26
C VAL A 90 -14.99 17.61 3.72
N PRO A 91 -14.74 18.80 3.13
CA PRO A 91 -13.51 19.05 2.40
C PRO A 91 -12.28 19.29 3.29
N VAL A 92 -12.47 19.90 4.45
CA VAL A 92 -11.42 20.26 5.41
C VAL A 92 -11.93 20.07 6.84
N ASP A 93 -11.05 20.05 7.83
CA ASP A 93 -11.50 20.01 9.23
C ASP A 93 -12.07 21.35 9.64
N GLY A 94 -13.13 21.32 10.45
CA GLY A 94 -13.76 22.56 10.89
C GLY A 94 -14.76 22.38 12.02
N VAL A 95 -15.40 23.49 12.37
CA VAL A 95 -16.46 23.58 13.38
C VAL A 95 -17.74 24.05 12.70
N ILE A 96 -18.85 23.37 12.98
CA ILE A 96 -20.15 23.73 12.46
C ILE A 96 -20.59 25.09 13.05
N LEU A 97 -20.95 26.02 12.18
CA LEU A 97 -21.46 27.32 12.55
C LEU A 97 -22.99 27.34 12.62
N SER A 98 -23.64 26.69 11.66
CA SER A 98 -25.10 26.65 11.53
C SER A 98 -25.55 25.35 10.85
N GLY A 99 -26.80 24.96 11.13
CA GLY A 99 -27.40 23.73 10.59
C GLY A 99 -27.34 22.56 11.56
N GLN A 100 -28.03 21.49 11.18
CA GLN A 100 -28.00 20.18 11.83
C GLN A 100 -27.70 19.12 10.76
N THR A 101 -26.86 18.17 11.07
CA THR A 101 -26.41 17.17 10.11
C THR A 101 -26.21 15.82 10.80
N SER A 102 -26.24 14.76 10.02
CA SER A 102 -25.79 13.44 10.42
C SER A 102 -24.60 13.05 9.54
N VAL A 103 -23.43 12.81 10.14
CA VAL A 103 -22.17 12.60 9.44
C VAL A 103 -21.71 11.16 9.60
N ASN A 104 -21.43 10.51 8.48
CA ASN A 104 -20.79 9.20 8.47
C ASN A 104 -19.27 9.36 8.64
N GLN A 105 -18.77 8.83 9.75
CA GLN A 105 -17.36 8.90 10.13
C GLN A 105 -16.64 7.54 9.95
N ALA A 106 -17.26 6.57 9.27
CA ALA A 106 -16.72 5.20 9.12
C ALA A 106 -15.28 5.16 8.61
N VAL A 107 -14.91 6.10 7.74
CA VAL A 107 -13.55 6.22 7.20
C VAL A 107 -12.52 6.53 8.29
N MET A 108 -12.93 7.24 9.34
CA MET A 108 -12.05 7.69 10.42
C MET A 108 -12.09 6.77 11.64
N THR A 109 -13.27 6.27 11.99
CA THR A 109 -13.51 5.52 13.23
C THR A 109 -13.77 4.04 13.00
N GLY A 110 -14.06 3.63 11.76
CA GLY A 110 -14.53 2.27 11.43
C GLY A 110 -16.02 2.03 11.77
N GLU A 111 -16.68 2.95 12.45
CA GLU A 111 -18.09 2.81 12.82
C GLU A 111 -19.00 3.32 11.71
N SER A 112 -19.89 2.44 11.20
CA SER A 112 -20.78 2.75 10.09
C SER A 112 -22.02 3.55 10.48
N LEU A 113 -22.30 3.71 11.78
CA LEU A 113 -23.45 4.47 12.24
C LEU A 113 -23.16 5.97 12.12
N PRO A 114 -24.03 6.74 11.44
CA PRO A 114 -23.88 8.19 11.36
C PRO A 114 -24.03 8.83 12.74
N VAL A 115 -23.25 9.88 12.95
CA VAL A 115 -23.27 10.65 14.20
C VAL A 115 -23.94 12.00 13.95
N ASP A 116 -24.93 12.33 14.76
CA ASP A 116 -25.60 13.63 14.69
C ASP A 116 -24.68 14.74 15.18
N LYS A 117 -24.62 15.82 14.43
CA LYS A 117 -23.79 16.99 14.66
C LYS A 117 -24.62 18.28 14.53
N SER A 118 -24.31 19.26 15.37
CA SER A 118 -24.97 20.55 15.47
C SER A 118 -23.97 21.71 15.54
N ALA A 119 -24.45 22.94 15.58
CA ALA A 119 -23.60 24.10 15.71
C ALA A 119 -22.69 24.00 16.96
N GLY A 120 -21.42 24.23 16.80
CA GLY A 120 -20.35 24.08 17.81
C GLY A 120 -19.62 22.77 17.77
N ASP A 121 -20.12 21.73 17.05
CA ASP A 121 -19.45 20.45 16.95
C ASP A 121 -18.34 20.48 15.89
N GLU A 122 -17.28 19.68 16.14
CA GLU A 122 -16.19 19.49 15.18
C GLU A 122 -16.59 18.46 14.10
N VAL A 123 -16.18 18.73 12.88
CA VAL A 123 -16.27 17.82 11.73
C VAL A 123 -14.91 17.64 11.09
N SER A 124 -14.62 16.41 10.66
CA SER A 124 -13.32 16.03 10.08
C SER A 124 -13.42 15.86 8.58
N SER A 125 -12.35 16.25 7.89
CA SER A 125 -12.22 16.05 6.44
C SER A 125 -12.30 14.56 6.06
N GLY A 126 -12.92 14.27 4.91
CA GLY A 126 -13.14 12.91 4.42
C GLY A 126 -14.35 12.19 5.02
N THR A 127 -15.04 12.77 6.00
CA THR A 127 -16.33 12.27 6.48
C THR A 127 -17.44 12.69 5.52
N VAL A 128 -18.54 11.93 5.45
CA VAL A 128 -19.63 12.17 4.49
C VAL A 128 -20.87 12.69 5.21
N ASN A 129 -21.35 13.85 4.78
CA ASN A 129 -22.62 14.40 5.24
C ASN A 129 -23.77 13.56 4.68
N GLN A 130 -24.56 12.93 5.53
CA GLN A 130 -25.67 12.09 5.09
C GLN A 130 -27.02 12.82 5.08
N PHE A 131 -27.19 13.77 6.00
CA PHE A 131 -28.48 14.42 6.17
C PHE A 131 -28.31 15.88 6.58
N GLY A 132 -29.17 16.76 6.03
CA GLY A 132 -29.13 18.20 6.30
C GLY A 132 -27.96 18.89 5.59
N ALA A 133 -28.10 20.21 5.41
CA ALA A 133 -26.99 21.07 4.97
C ALA A 133 -26.51 21.87 6.18
N PHE A 134 -25.19 22.07 6.24
CA PHE A 134 -24.58 22.84 7.32
C PHE A 134 -23.49 23.77 6.80
N GLU A 135 -23.25 24.83 7.55
CA GLU A 135 -22.12 25.72 7.35
C GLU A 135 -21.06 25.48 8.43
N MET A 136 -19.81 25.44 8.02
CA MET A 136 -18.67 25.20 8.90
C MET A 136 -17.58 26.23 8.69
N ARG A 137 -16.81 26.52 9.74
CA ARG A 137 -15.58 27.30 9.63
C ARG A 137 -14.38 26.36 9.57
N ALA A 138 -13.54 26.51 8.55
CA ALA A 138 -12.32 25.75 8.40
C ALA A 138 -11.34 26.02 9.56
N THR A 139 -10.84 24.95 10.20
CA THR A 139 -9.87 25.02 11.29
C THR A 139 -8.51 24.44 10.90
N LYS A 140 -8.49 23.38 10.08
CA LYS A 140 -7.26 22.77 9.55
C LYS A 140 -7.45 22.46 8.07
N VAL A 141 -6.48 22.84 7.26
CA VAL A 141 -6.55 22.74 5.80
C VAL A 141 -5.28 22.08 5.25
N GLY A 142 -5.35 21.60 4.02
CA GLY A 142 -4.21 21.00 3.32
C GLY A 142 -3.61 19.83 4.08
N GLU A 143 -2.30 19.84 4.27
CA GLU A 143 -1.55 18.76 4.92
C GLU A 143 -1.88 18.55 6.40
N ASP A 144 -2.43 19.56 7.09
CA ASP A 144 -2.82 19.47 8.50
C ASP A 144 -4.22 18.90 8.71
N SER A 145 -4.96 18.64 7.62
CA SER A 145 -6.29 18.02 7.69
C SER A 145 -6.22 16.57 8.19
N SER A 146 -7.29 16.11 8.83
CA SER A 146 -7.37 14.79 9.42
C SER A 146 -7.18 13.68 8.39
N ILE A 147 -7.75 13.82 7.20
CA ILE A 147 -7.59 12.84 6.11
C ILE A 147 -6.13 12.78 5.62
N GLN A 148 -5.46 13.92 5.45
CA GLN A 148 -4.07 13.95 5.00
C GLN A 148 -3.10 13.37 6.05
N ARG A 149 -3.37 13.59 7.33
CA ARG A 149 -2.62 12.93 8.41
C ARG A 149 -2.79 11.42 8.40
N MET A 150 -4.01 10.93 8.14
CA MET A 150 -4.27 9.50 8.01
C MET A 150 -3.53 8.90 6.80
N VAL A 151 -3.60 9.54 5.64
CA VAL A 151 -2.85 9.11 4.43
C VAL A 151 -1.35 9.05 4.72
N ARG A 152 -0.78 10.05 5.40
CA ARG A 152 0.64 10.04 5.80
C ARG A 152 0.98 8.90 6.77
N LEU A 153 0.11 8.61 7.73
CA LEU A 153 0.32 7.50 8.67
C LEU A 153 0.36 6.16 7.94
N VAL A 154 -0.56 5.94 6.99
CA VAL A 154 -0.57 4.72 6.16
C VAL A 154 0.70 4.65 5.30
N GLN A 155 1.08 5.74 4.63
CA GLN A 155 2.30 5.78 3.81
C GLN A 155 3.58 5.58 4.64
N SER A 156 3.64 6.12 5.86
CA SER A 156 4.80 5.93 6.74
C SER A 156 4.91 4.50 7.27
N ALA A 157 3.79 3.82 7.46
CA ALA A 157 3.77 2.39 7.78
C ALA A 157 4.36 1.54 6.64
N ASP A 158 4.07 1.89 5.37
CA ASP A 158 4.66 1.23 4.21
C ASP A 158 6.16 1.54 4.05
N ALA A 159 6.61 2.73 4.36
CA ALA A 159 8.03 3.08 4.35
C ALA A 159 8.86 2.29 5.40
N GLY A 160 8.25 1.88 6.50
CA GLY A 160 8.85 0.96 7.49
C GLY A 160 9.11 -0.43 6.92
N LYS A 161 8.22 -0.94 6.05
CA LYS A 161 8.39 -2.21 5.33
C LYS A 161 9.60 -2.18 4.39
N ALA A 162 9.86 -1.08 3.70
CA ALA A 162 10.99 -0.93 2.79
C ALA A 162 12.36 -1.13 3.46
N LYS A 163 12.50 -0.81 4.75
CA LYS A 163 13.74 -1.05 5.51
C LYS A 163 13.99 -2.54 5.80
N ILE A 164 12.94 -3.29 6.09
CA ILE A 164 13.01 -4.73 6.35
C ILE A 164 13.34 -5.49 5.06
N VAL A 165 12.72 -5.11 3.94
CA VAL A 165 13.01 -5.65 2.61
C VAL A 165 14.48 -5.43 2.23
N GLY A 166 15.03 -4.23 2.44
CA GLY A 166 16.43 -3.95 2.15
C GLY A 166 17.44 -4.76 2.99
N LEU A 167 17.06 -5.23 4.18
CA LEU A 167 17.86 -6.16 4.98
C LEU A 167 17.79 -7.58 4.40
N ALA A 168 16.62 -8.04 4.01
CA ALA A 168 16.40 -9.33 3.38
C ALA A 168 17.16 -9.45 2.04
N ASP A 169 17.17 -8.41 1.21
CA ASP A 169 17.92 -8.34 -0.04
C ASP A 169 19.44 -8.47 0.17
N ARG A 170 19.95 -7.90 1.25
CA ARG A 170 21.37 -8.03 1.60
C ARG A 170 21.73 -9.49 1.95
N TRP A 171 20.84 -10.18 2.68
CA TRP A 171 21.01 -11.59 3.00
C TRP A 171 20.84 -12.48 1.78
N ALA A 172 19.87 -12.20 0.92
CA ALA A 172 19.67 -12.91 -0.35
C ALA A 172 20.93 -12.82 -1.24
N THR A 173 21.60 -11.67 -1.30
CA THR A 173 22.87 -11.51 -2.03
C THR A 173 23.96 -12.45 -1.52
N TRP A 174 24.09 -12.60 -0.19
CA TRP A 174 25.07 -13.54 0.38
C TRP A 174 24.74 -14.99 0.06
N ILE A 175 23.46 -15.38 0.07
CA ILE A 175 23.00 -16.72 -0.30
C ILE A 175 23.37 -17.02 -1.76
N VAL A 176 23.17 -16.06 -2.67
CA VAL A 176 23.56 -16.20 -4.09
C VAL A 176 25.06 -16.41 -4.25
N VAL A 177 25.90 -15.65 -3.55
CA VAL A 177 27.35 -15.79 -3.59
C VAL A 177 27.78 -17.17 -3.05
N ILE A 178 27.18 -17.65 -1.97
CA ILE A 178 27.46 -18.98 -1.40
C ILE A 178 27.00 -20.07 -2.37
N ALA A 179 25.82 -19.94 -2.99
CA ALA A 179 25.29 -20.90 -3.96
C ALA A 179 26.24 -21.04 -5.19
N LEU A 180 26.65 -19.90 -5.76
CA LEU A 180 27.56 -19.89 -6.91
C LEU A 180 28.93 -20.47 -6.57
N SER A 181 29.49 -20.13 -5.41
CA SER A 181 30.80 -20.67 -4.99
C SER A 181 30.73 -22.17 -4.67
N SER A 182 29.65 -22.63 -4.03
CA SER A 182 29.47 -24.07 -3.77
C SER A 182 29.23 -24.90 -5.05
N ALA A 183 28.48 -24.34 -6.02
CA ALA A 183 28.30 -24.99 -7.32
C ALA A 183 29.60 -25.07 -8.10
N ALA A 184 30.41 -24.01 -8.14
CA ALA A 184 31.71 -24.00 -8.78
C ALA A 184 32.70 -25.00 -8.12
N LEU A 185 32.72 -25.02 -6.77
CA LEU A 185 33.58 -25.97 -6.03
C LEU A 185 33.16 -27.42 -6.28
N THR A 186 31.89 -27.72 -6.30
CA THR A 186 31.35 -29.05 -6.59
C THR A 186 31.67 -29.49 -8.00
N TRP A 187 31.62 -28.60 -8.98
CA TRP A 187 32.03 -28.88 -10.34
C TRP A 187 33.51 -29.22 -10.43
N LEU A 188 34.36 -28.43 -9.78
CA LEU A 188 35.81 -28.66 -9.77
C LEU A 188 36.22 -30.02 -9.11
N ILE A 189 35.52 -30.40 -8.03
CA ILE A 189 35.82 -31.63 -7.29
C ILE A 189 35.22 -32.86 -7.98
N SER A 190 33.97 -32.78 -8.45
CA SER A 190 33.25 -33.94 -8.98
C SER A 190 33.38 -34.12 -10.49
N GLY A 191 33.77 -33.07 -11.23
CA GLY A 191 33.82 -33.08 -12.70
C GLY A 191 32.45 -33.23 -13.37
N GLN A 192 31.36 -33.28 -12.60
CA GLN A 192 29.99 -33.50 -13.08
C GLN A 192 29.19 -32.22 -13.02
N ILE A 193 28.85 -31.65 -14.18
CA ILE A 193 28.07 -30.41 -14.31
C ILE A 193 26.68 -30.56 -13.70
N ILE A 194 26.06 -31.74 -13.82
CA ILE A 194 24.74 -32.03 -13.28
C ILE A 194 24.65 -31.73 -11.78
N ARG A 195 25.67 -32.10 -11.01
CA ARG A 195 25.69 -31.84 -9.56
C ARG A 195 25.79 -30.36 -9.21
N ALA A 196 26.52 -29.59 -10.01
CA ALA A 196 26.59 -28.13 -9.83
C ALA A 196 25.27 -27.45 -10.12
N VAL A 197 24.56 -27.87 -11.16
CA VAL A 197 23.22 -27.34 -11.51
C VAL A 197 22.19 -27.70 -10.45
N THR A 198 22.21 -28.93 -9.92
CA THR A 198 21.34 -29.34 -8.81
C THR A 198 21.52 -28.43 -7.59
N ILE A 199 22.72 -28.02 -7.26
CA ILE A 199 22.99 -27.07 -6.17
C ILE A 199 22.37 -25.73 -6.48
N LEU A 200 22.49 -25.19 -7.69
CA LEU A 200 21.90 -23.92 -8.08
C LEU A 200 20.36 -23.94 -7.97
N VAL A 201 19.73 -25.05 -8.37
CA VAL A 201 18.27 -25.22 -8.28
C VAL A 201 17.80 -25.31 -6.81
N VAL A 202 18.52 -26.06 -5.96
CA VAL A 202 18.17 -26.24 -4.54
C VAL A 202 18.36 -24.95 -3.73
N PHE A 203 19.36 -24.14 -4.05
CA PHE A 203 19.62 -22.85 -3.41
C PHE A 203 18.78 -21.69 -3.99
N CYS A 204 17.76 -21.99 -4.81
CA CYS A 204 16.85 -20.98 -5.28
C CYS A 204 16.19 -20.25 -4.09
N PRO A 205 16.25 -18.91 -3.99
CA PRO A 205 15.68 -18.15 -2.89
C PRO A 205 14.14 -18.14 -2.86
N CYS A 206 13.47 -18.83 -3.78
CA CYS A 206 12.01 -18.91 -3.91
C CYS A 206 11.31 -19.29 -2.58
N ALA A 207 11.95 -20.11 -1.73
CA ALA A 207 11.42 -20.46 -0.43
C ALA A 207 11.50 -19.31 0.61
N LEU A 208 12.44 -18.37 0.42
CA LEU A 208 12.56 -17.20 1.28
C LEU A 208 11.50 -16.14 0.95
N GLU A 209 11.20 -15.94 -0.32
CA GLU A 209 10.14 -15.04 -0.79
C GLU A 209 8.76 -15.52 -0.35
N ALA A 210 8.45 -16.81 -0.50
CA ALA A 210 7.20 -17.41 -0.02
C ALA A 210 7.02 -17.27 1.50
N LYS A 211 8.11 -17.34 2.28
CA LYS A 211 8.07 -17.18 3.72
C LYS A 211 7.90 -15.72 4.15
N GLN A 212 8.39 -14.78 3.37
CA GLN A 212 8.24 -13.35 3.59
C GLN A 212 6.78 -12.93 3.38
N GLN A 213 6.10 -13.46 2.36
CA GLN A 213 4.67 -13.27 2.11
C GLN A 213 3.81 -13.84 3.25
N SER A 214 4.13 -15.04 3.77
CA SER A 214 3.37 -15.65 4.87
C SER A 214 3.50 -14.90 6.20
N VAL A 215 4.61 -14.18 6.42
CA VAL A 215 4.81 -13.33 7.60
C VAL A 215 4.04 -12.02 7.45
N GLU A 216 3.92 -11.47 6.24
CA GLU A 216 3.09 -10.30 5.96
C GLU A 216 1.60 -10.60 6.14
N GLU A 217 1.10 -11.74 5.65
CA GLU A 217 -0.28 -12.19 5.86
C GLU A 217 -0.62 -12.36 7.34
N ARG A 218 0.28 -12.98 8.14
CA ARG A 218 0.07 -13.14 9.58
C ARG A 218 0.12 -11.82 10.35
N MET A 219 0.89 -10.83 9.90
CA MET A 219 0.92 -9.52 10.53
C MET A 219 -0.33 -8.69 10.20
N GLU A 220 -0.95 -8.94 9.07
CA GLU A 220 -2.23 -8.33 8.70
C GLU A 220 -3.41 -8.93 9.49
N GLU A 221 -3.40 -10.25 9.75
CA GLU A 221 -4.40 -10.93 10.60
C GLU A 221 -4.36 -10.48 12.09
N ILE A 222 -3.20 -10.08 12.60
CA ILE A 222 -3.06 -9.61 14.00
C ILE A 222 -3.49 -8.13 14.13
N ARG A 223 -3.69 -7.43 13.03
CA ARG A 223 -4.02 -5.99 12.98
C ARG A 223 -5.52 -5.69 12.80
N LEU A 224 -6.35 -6.71 12.59
CA LEU A 224 -7.82 -6.67 12.61
C LEU A 224 -8.34 -7.00 14.00
#